data_81b915da4e4d27d461835514178e167e
#
_entry.id   81b915da4e4d27d461835514178e167e
#
_cell.length_a   1.000
_cell.length_b   1.000
_cell.length_c   1.000
_cell.angle_alpha   90.00
_cell.angle_beta   90.00
_cell.angle_gamma   90.00
#
_symmetry.space_group_name_H-M   'P 1'
#
loop_
_entity.id
_entity.type
_entity.pdbx_description
1 polymer ?
#
loop_
_entity_poly.entity_id
_entity_poly.type
_entity_poly.pdbx_seq_one_letter_code
_entity_poly.pdbx_strand_id
1 'polypeptide(L)'
;MRAVAVALLGLMLAAPAVLAQRTTSDGLLGCERYAAVEFKRRNPAFRRFVIDRASVTVDRFADRVGNQFVTTIYQGRASYDAGTGAKTVRFICLHGGVERGPLFVYALD
;
A
#
# COMPACT_ATOMS: atom_id res chain seq x y z
N MET A 1 32.23 0.85 28.91
CA MET A 1 30.87 0.94 29.43
C MET A 1 30.06 2.05 28.77
N ARG A 2 30.57 3.25 28.62
CA ARG A 2 29.82 4.37 27.99
C ARG A 2 29.49 4.09 26.51
N ALA A 3 30.38 3.47 25.76
CA ALA A 3 30.14 3.15 24.34
C ALA A 3 29.02 2.12 24.14
N VAL A 4 28.86 1.16 25.06
CA VAL A 4 27.82 0.15 25.00
C VAL A 4 26.44 0.75 25.22
N ALA A 5 26.29 1.73 26.14
CA ALA A 5 25.02 2.40 26.40
C ALA A 5 24.56 3.22 25.19
N VAL A 6 25.48 3.89 24.50
CA VAL A 6 25.16 4.67 23.28
C VAL A 6 24.69 3.76 22.15
N ALA A 7 25.32 2.60 21.96
CA ALA A 7 24.92 1.63 20.94
C ALA A 7 23.50 1.07 21.20
N LEU A 8 23.15 0.80 22.46
CA LEU A 8 21.81 0.35 22.83
C LEU A 8 20.73 1.40 22.53
N LEU A 9 21.00 2.67 22.80
CA LEU A 9 20.11 3.77 22.48
C LEU A 9 19.87 3.90 20.98
N GLY A 10 20.91 3.75 20.16
CA GLY A 10 20.81 3.78 18.71
C GLY A 10 19.91 2.66 18.15
N LEU A 11 20.02 1.45 18.69
CA LEU A 11 19.17 0.33 18.30
C LEU A 11 17.70 0.55 18.66
N MET A 12 17.40 1.10 19.83
CA MET A 12 16.03 1.42 20.24
C MET A 12 15.38 2.47 19.35
N LEU A 13 16.10 3.49 18.90
CA LEU A 13 15.60 4.54 18.03
C LEU A 13 15.30 4.03 16.61
N ALA A 14 16.04 3.03 16.12
CA ALA A 14 15.86 2.47 14.78
C ALA A 14 14.65 1.51 14.67
N ALA A 15 14.27 0.79 15.75
CA ALA A 15 13.24 -0.23 15.74
C ALA A 15 11.86 0.28 15.30
N PRO A 16 11.33 1.44 15.77
CA PRO A 16 10.01 1.94 15.34
C PRO A 16 9.95 2.28 13.85
N ALA A 17 11.02 2.80 13.26
CA ALA A 17 11.08 3.12 11.83
C ALA A 17 10.99 1.85 10.97
N VAL A 18 11.67 0.78 11.37
CA VAL A 18 11.64 -0.51 10.66
C VAL A 18 10.22 -1.11 10.68
N LEU A 19 9.55 -1.07 11.84
CA LEU A 19 8.18 -1.56 11.97
C LEU A 19 7.19 -0.76 11.09
N ALA A 20 7.30 0.56 11.04
CA ALA A 20 6.47 1.41 10.21
C ALA A 20 6.65 1.10 8.71
N GLN A 21 7.89 0.87 8.26
CA GLN A 21 8.17 0.50 6.87
C GLN A 21 7.56 -0.86 6.51
N ARG A 22 7.65 -1.85 7.39
CA ARG A 22 7.04 -3.17 7.16
C ARG A 22 5.53 -3.08 7.05
N THR A 23 4.88 -2.34 7.93
CA THR A 23 3.43 -2.15 7.91
C THR A 23 2.96 -1.50 6.60
N THR A 24 3.66 -0.47 6.12
CA THR A 24 3.37 0.17 4.84
C THR A 24 3.58 -0.80 3.68
N SER A 25 4.69 -1.53 3.67
CA SER A 25 4.99 -2.51 2.62
C SER A 25 3.93 -3.61 2.55
N ASP A 26 3.49 -4.12 3.70
CA ASP A 26 2.44 -5.14 3.79
C ASP A 26 1.10 -4.59 3.30
N GLY A 27 0.77 -3.36 3.64
CA GLY A 27 -0.44 -2.69 3.18
C GLY A 27 -0.47 -2.54 1.66
N LEU A 28 0.65 -2.12 1.05
CA LEU A 28 0.76 -1.98 -0.40
C LEU A 28 0.69 -3.32 -1.11
N LEU A 29 1.31 -4.36 -0.57
CA LEU A 29 1.20 -5.71 -1.13
C LEU A 29 -0.24 -6.20 -1.09
N GLY A 30 -0.97 -5.93 -0.02
CA GLY A 30 -2.39 -6.21 0.08
C GLY A 30 -3.20 -5.48 -0.99
N CYS A 31 -2.90 -4.20 -1.23
CA CYS A 31 -3.54 -3.42 -2.29
C CYS A 31 -3.29 -4.02 -3.67
N GLU A 32 -2.06 -4.47 -3.94
CA GLU A 32 -1.73 -5.12 -5.22
C GLU A 32 -2.49 -6.43 -5.41
N ARG A 33 -2.58 -7.25 -4.39
CA ARG A 33 -3.30 -8.53 -4.44
C ARG A 33 -4.80 -8.31 -4.62
N TYR A 34 -5.37 -7.37 -3.90
CA TYR A 34 -6.77 -7.02 -4.02
C TYR A 34 -7.08 -6.51 -5.45
N ALA A 35 -6.24 -5.59 -5.95
CA ALA A 35 -6.39 -5.04 -7.28
C ALA A 35 -6.31 -6.13 -8.36
N ALA A 36 -5.37 -7.06 -8.24
CA ALA A 36 -5.21 -8.16 -9.19
C ALA A 36 -6.47 -9.02 -9.28
N VAL A 37 -7.06 -9.35 -8.14
CA VAL A 37 -8.30 -10.14 -8.11
C VAL A 37 -9.46 -9.37 -8.74
N GLU A 38 -9.66 -8.12 -8.34
CA GLU A 38 -10.79 -7.31 -8.80
C GLU A 38 -10.67 -6.94 -10.28
N PHE A 39 -9.49 -6.55 -10.74
CA PHE A 39 -9.27 -6.20 -12.14
C PHE A 39 -9.39 -7.41 -13.06
N LYS A 40 -8.87 -8.57 -12.63
CA LYS A 40 -9.00 -9.82 -13.39
C LYS A 40 -10.45 -10.25 -13.52
N ARG A 41 -11.23 -10.09 -12.45
CA ARG A 41 -12.66 -10.42 -12.46
C ARG A 41 -13.43 -9.58 -13.48
N ARG A 42 -13.09 -8.29 -13.60
CA ARG A 42 -13.75 -7.36 -14.54
C ARG A 42 -13.22 -7.50 -15.97
N ASN A 43 -11.96 -7.87 -16.12
CA ASN A 43 -11.30 -8.00 -17.40
C ASN A 43 -10.41 -9.25 -17.41
N PRO A 44 -10.86 -10.38 -17.99
CA PRO A 44 -10.06 -11.61 -18.02
C PRO A 44 -8.71 -11.47 -18.71
N ALA A 45 -8.53 -10.44 -19.57
CA ALA A 45 -7.26 -10.17 -20.24
C ALA A 45 -6.25 -9.45 -19.34
N PHE A 46 -6.66 -8.96 -18.17
CA PHE A 46 -5.77 -8.28 -17.22
C PHE A 46 -4.56 -9.14 -16.88
N ARG A 47 -3.38 -8.53 -16.86
CA ARG A 47 -2.12 -9.23 -16.58
C ARG A 47 -1.48 -8.83 -15.28
N ARG A 48 -1.40 -7.49 -14.98
CA ARG A 48 -0.52 -7.04 -13.91
C ARG A 48 -0.93 -5.67 -13.38
N PHE A 49 -0.79 -5.51 -12.07
CA PHE A 49 -0.84 -4.23 -11.38
C PHE A 49 0.28 -4.20 -10.34
N VAL A 50 1.28 -3.34 -10.54
CA VAL A 50 2.46 -3.24 -9.68
C VAL A 50 2.65 -1.80 -9.26
N ILE A 51 2.60 -1.56 -7.95
CA ILE A 51 2.75 -0.24 -7.36
C ILE A 51 4.22 0.18 -7.40
N ASP A 52 4.46 1.42 -7.85
CA ASP A 52 5.76 2.08 -7.71
C ASP A 52 5.88 2.58 -6.27
N ARG A 53 6.62 1.85 -5.45
CA ARG A 53 6.76 2.13 -4.01
C ARG A 53 7.29 3.52 -3.73
N ALA A 54 8.21 4.02 -4.55
CA ALA A 54 8.82 5.33 -4.36
C ALA A 54 7.82 6.48 -4.58
N SER A 55 6.74 6.24 -5.31
CA SER A 55 5.73 7.26 -5.61
C SER A 55 4.64 7.37 -4.55
N VAL A 56 4.60 6.46 -3.58
CA VAL A 56 3.45 6.31 -2.68
C VAL A 56 3.47 7.36 -1.58
N THR A 57 2.33 8.01 -1.38
CA THR A 57 2.01 8.75 -0.17
C THR A 57 1.03 7.96 0.69
N VAL A 58 1.20 8.05 2.00
CA VAL A 58 0.40 7.33 2.98
C VAL A 58 -0.28 8.35 3.88
N ASP A 59 -1.60 8.37 3.85
CA ASP A 59 -2.41 9.26 4.67
C ASP A 59 -3.24 8.48 5.68
N ARG A 60 -3.20 8.90 6.91
CA ARG A 60 -4.13 8.41 7.94
C ARG A 60 -5.44 9.12 7.77
N PHE A 61 -6.52 8.37 7.73
CA PHE A 61 -7.83 8.92 7.44
C PHE A 61 -8.78 8.84 8.63
N ALA A 62 -8.97 7.67 9.22
CA ALA A 62 -9.76 7.42 10.42
C ALA A 62 -11.21 7.94 10.32
N ASP A 63 -11.88 7.64 9.21
CA ASP A 63 -13.27 8.03 8.97
C ASP A 63 -13.94 7.05 8.00
N ARG A 64 -15.22 7.25 7.77
CA ARG A 64 -16.00 6.40 6.87
C ARG A 64 -15.97 6.90 5.44
N VAL A 65 -15.89 5.95 4.50
CA VAL A 65 -16.17 6.18 3.08
C VAL A 65 -17.31 5.23 2.73
N GLY A 66 -18.49 5.75 2.49
CA GLY A 66 -19.69 4.94 2.39
C GLY A 66 -19.99 4.24 3.72
N ASN A 67 -20.13 2.93 3.67
CA ASN A 67 -20.39 2.10 4.85
C ASN A 67 -19.14 1.51 5.49
N GLN A 68 -17.94 1.81 4.95
CA GLN A 68 -16.70 1.21 5.39
C GLN A 68 -15.83 2.21 6.13
N PHE A 69 -15.27 1.79 7.25
CA PHE A 69 -14.32 2.60 8.00
C PHE A 69 -12.93 2.45 7.39
N VAL A 70 -12.35 3.58 6.96
CA VAL A 70 -11.04 3.65 6.34
C VAL A 70 -10.02 4.19 7.34
N THR A 71 -8.94 3.46 7.55
CA THR A 71 -7.86 3.88 8.45
C THR A 71 -6.71 4.53 7.69
N THR A 72 -6.46 4.12 6.46
CA THR A 72 -5.30 4.53 5.69
C THR A 72 -5.66 4.67 4.22
N ILE A 73 -5.11 5.69 3.58
CA ILE A 73 -5.23 5.90 2.14
C ILE A 73 -3.83 5.89 1.55
N TYR A 74 -3.60 4.98 0.60
CA TYR A 74 -2.38 4.94 -0.21
C TYR A 74 -2.67 5.54 -1.57
N GLN A 75 -1.79 6.44 -2.03
CA GLN A 75 -1.90 7.05 -3.35
C GLN A 75 -0.53 7.07 -4.01
N GLY A 76 -0.51 6.94 -5.32
CA GLY A 76 0.73 6.99 -6.06
C GLY A 76 0.54 6.54 -7.50
N ARG A 77 1.63 6.04 -8.09
CA ARG A 77 1.65 5.49 -9.44
C ARG A 77 1.84 3.99 -9.41
N ALA A 78 1.33 3.34 -10.44
CA ALA A 78 1.48 1.91 -10.64
C ALA A 78 1.66 1.60 -12.12
N SER A 79 2.29 0.48 -12.40
CA SER A 79 2.28 -0.13 -13.72
C SER A 79 1.04 -0.98 -13.86
N TYR A 80 0.24 -0.73 -14.87
CA TYR A 80 -1.02 -1.41 -15.12
C TYR A 80 -1.02 -1.99 -16.52
N ASP A 81 -1.26 -3.29 -16.62
CA ASP A 81 -1.37 -3.99 -17.91
C ASP A 81 -2.74 -4.67 -17.98
N ALA A 82 -3.63 -4.08 -18.79
CA ALA A 82 -4.98 -4.60 -19.03
C ALA A 82 -5.02 -5.71 -20.11
N GLY A 83 -3.84 -6.14 -20.61
CA GLY A 83 -3.72 -7.14 -21.64
C GLY A 83 -3.19 -6.62 -22.97
N THR A 84 -3.01 -5.30 -23.10
CA THR A 84 -2.53 -4.64 -24.32
C THR A 84 -1.17 -3.97 -24.15
N GLY A 85 -0.49 -4.24 -23.05
CA GLY A 85 0.79 -3.66 -22.69
C GLY A 85 0.72 -2.83 -21.43
N ALA A 86 1.84 -2.72 -20.74
CA ALA A 86 1.92 -1.96 -19.48
C ALA A 86 1.89 -0.46 -19.74
N LYS A 87 1.15 0.25 -18.88
CA LYS A 87 1.15 1.71 -18.86
C LYS A 87 1.22 2.21 -17.42
N THR A 88 1.68 3.44 -17.23
CA THR A 88 1.70 4.07 -15.92
C THR A 88 0.34 4.70 -15.63
N VAL A 89 -0.23 4.35 -14.49
CA VAL A 89 -1.50 4.90 -14.01
C VAL A 89 -1.32 5.50 -12.62
N ARG A 90 -2.21 6.39 -12.23
CA ARG A 90 -2.34 6.79 -10.84
C ARG A 90 -3.27 5.82 -10.15
N PHE A 91 -3.05 5.57 -8.87
CA PHE A 91 -3.92 4.71 -8.09
C PHE A 91 -4.26 5.33 -6.73
N ILE A 92 -5.34 4.87 -6.18
CA ILE A 92 -5.73 5.08 -4.79
C ILE A 92 -6.17 3.74 -4.21
N CYS A 93 -5.71 3.45 -2.99
CA CYS A 93 -6.12 2.26 -2.25
C CYS A 93 -6.64 2.69 -0.88
N LEU A 94 -7.88 2.35 -0.61
CA LEU A 94 -8.50 2.55 0.69
C LEU A 94 -8.30 1.29 1.53
N HIS A 95 -7.73 1.44 2.72
CA HIS A 95 -7.34 0.31 3.57
C HIS A 95 -8.03 0.42 4.92
N GLY A 96 -8.53 -0.70 5.41
CA GLY A 96 -9.27 -0.78 6.67
C GLY A 96 -8.43 -1.22 7.87
N GLY A 97 -7.10 -1.24 7.74
CA GLY A 97 -6.19 -1.67 8.79
C GLY A 97 -5.82 -3.15 8.71
N VAL A 98 -5.05 -3.61 9.69
CA VAL A 98 -4.46 -4.96 9.67
C VAL A 98 -5.53 -6.05 9.60
N GLU A 99 -6.64 -5.87 10.30
CA GLU A 99 -7.70 -6.90 10.36
C GLU A 99 -8.55 -6.96 9.11
N ARG A 100 -8.90 -5.80 8.54
CA ARG A 100 -9.80 -5.71 7.39
C ARG A 100 -9.08 -5.71 6.06
N GLY A 101 -7.85 -5.24 6.03
CA GLY A 101 -7.06 -5.16 4.82
C GLY A 101 -7.57 -4.12 3.83
N PRO A 102 -7.22 -4.28 2.54
CA PRO A 102 -7.65 -3.36 1.49
C PRO A 102 -9.16 -3.48 1.26
N LEU A 103 -9.82 -2.33 1.10
CA LEU A 103 -11.26 -2.23 0.90
C LEU A 103 -11.61 -1.88 -0.54
N PHE A 104 -10.74 -1.12 -1.20
CA PHE A 104 -10.99 -0.64 -2.54
C PHE A 104 -9.69 -0.17 -3.19
N VAL A 105 -9.50 -0.51 -4.46
CA VAL A 105 -8.38 0.01 -5.28
C VAL A 105 -8.96 0.57 -6.56
N TYR A 106 -8.56 1.79 -6.90
CA TYR A 106 -8.96 2.47 -8.12
C TYR A 106 -7.72 2.93 -8.88
N ALA A 107 -7.70 2.69 -10.18
CA ALA A 107 -6.63 3.09 -11.08
C ALA A 107 -7.16 4.08 -12.10
N LEU A 108 -6.39 5.17 -12.33
CA LEU A 108 -6.72 6.26 -13.22
C LEU A 108 -5.62 6.46 -14.25
N ASP A 109 -5.99 6.67 -15.48
CA ASP A 109 -5.06 7.07 -16.54
C ASP A 109 -4.51 8.48 -16.30
#